data_906cd684088cf3113f7dba70707e3307
#
_entry.id   906cd684088cf3113f7dba70707e3307
#
_cell.length_a   1.000
_cell.length_b   1.000
_cell.length_c   1.000
_cell.angle_alpha   90.00
_cell.angle_beta   90.00
_cell.angle_gamma   90.00
#
_symmetry.space_group_name_H-M   'P 1'
#
loop_
_entity.id
_entity.type
_entity.pdbx_description
1 polymer ?
#
loop_
_entity_poly.entity_id
_entity_poly.type
_entity_poly.pdbx_seq_one_letter_code
_entity_poly.pdbx_strand_id
1 'polypeptide(L)'
;VITALIIVILGGKPVINYLRTLKYGQAVRDDGPKTHLAKQGTPTMGGVLILVAIGIATLAWADLSNPYVWILMVVMVIFGAVGWADDWLKIKHKNPQGLIARKKYFWLSVGSLFAGGSLYYIAKQQDAATMIAMQDMLIPLFKDVVIPFSAIPLGLGFIIATYFVLAGSSNAVNLTDGLDGLVILPVVMVAAGLGVFAYISGSANYADYMHV
;
A
#
# COMPACT_ATOMS: atom_id res chain seq x y z
N VAL A 1 -3.65 -2.92 -15.04
CA VAL A 1 -3.50 -1.45 -14.96
C VAL A 1 -4.59 -0.74 -15.76
N ILE A 2 -4.71 -0.99 -17.07
CA ILE A 2 -5.69 -0.29 -17.95
C ILE A 2 -7.13 -0.48 -17.43
N THR A 3 -7.52 -1.68 -17.05
CA THR A 3 -8.86 -1.97 -16.51
C THR A 3 -9.16 -1.14 -15.26
N ALA A 4 -8.22 -1.07 -14.31
CA ALA A 4 -8.38 -0.25 -13.11
C ALA A 4 -8.50 1.24 -13.46
N LEU A 5 -7.69 1.73 -14.41
CA LEU A 5 -7.75 3.10 -14.89
C LEU A 5 -9.13 3.43 -15.51
N ILE A 6 -9.65 2.55 -16.36
CA ILE A 6 -10.98 2.71 -16.96
C ILE A 6 -12.06 2.77 -15.88
N ILE A 7 -12.03 1.86 -14.90
CA ILE A 7 -13.01 1.86 -13.79
C ILE A 7 -12.96 3.18 -13.02
N VAL A 8 -11.77 3.70 -12.72
CA VAL A 8 -11.62 4.96 -11.98
C VAL A 8 -12.09 6.16 -12.81
N ILE A 9 -11.77 6.21 -14.11
CA ILE A 9 -12.18 7.31 -14.99
C ILE A 9 -13.71 7.32 -15.15
N LEU A 10 -14.31 6.17 -15.42
CA LEU A 10 -15.75 6.07 -15.63
C LEU A 10 -16.55 6.19 -14.31
N GLY A 11 -16.03 5.57 -13.23
CA GLY A 11 -16.67 5.57 -11.91
C GLY A 11 -16.42 6.83 -11.09
N GLY A 12 -15.40 7.62 -11.40
CA GLY A 12 -14.98 8.76 -10.59
C GLY A 12 -16.08 9.80 -10.41
N LYS A 13 -16.63 10.31 -11.51
CA LYS A 13 -17.67 11.34 -11.47
C LYS A 13 -18.96 10.87 -10.78
N PRO A 14 -19.54 9.69 -11.07
CA PRO A 14 -20.68 9.14 -10.34
C PRO A 14 -20.41 8.99 -8.84
N VAL A 15 -19.26 8.43 -8.46
CA VAL A 15 -18.93 8.22 -7.04
C VAL A 15 -18.74 9.54 -6.30
N ILE A 16 -18.03 10.51 -6.89
CA ILE A 16 -17.87 11.85 -6.30
C ILE A 16 -19.24 12.52 -6.08
N ASN A 17 -20.13 12.45 -7.07
CA ASN A 17 -21.46 13.02 -6.94
C ASN A 17 -22.26 12.31 -5.85
N TYR A 18 -22.20 10.98 -5.77
CA TYR A 18 -22.85 10.21 -4.71
C TYR A 18 -22.31 10.58 -3.32
N LEU A 19 -21.00 10.69 -3.14
CA LEU A 19 -20.40 11.10 -1.87
C LEU A 19 -20.80 12.54 -1.47
N ARG A 20 -20.97 13.43 -2.45
CA ARG A 20 -21.50 14.78 -2.20
C ARG A 20 -22.95 14.76 -1.70
N THR A 21 -23.82 13.92 -2.26
CA THR A 21 -25.22 13.79 -1.80
C THR A 21 -25.30 13.26 -0.38
N LEU A 22 -24.37 12.41 0.03
CA LEU A 22 -24.26 11.91 1.40
C LEU A 22 -23.70 12.95 2.38
N LYS A 23 -23.32 14.15 1.90
CA LYS A 23 -22.68 15.21 2.70
C LYS A 23 -21.40 14.72 3.43
N TYR A 24 -20.68 13.80 2.82
CA TYR A 24 -19.40 13.28 3.33
C TYR A 24 -18.28 14.28 2.98
N GLY A 25 -18.38 15.49 3.57
CA GLY A 25 -17.37 16.53 3.43
C GLY A 25 -16.31 16.43 4.52
N GLN A 26 -15.08 16.73 4.17
CA GLN A 26 -13.96 16.75 5.10
C GLN A 26 -14.13 17.86 6.14
N ALA A 27 -13.99 17.52 7.43
CA ALA A 27 -13.83 18.49 8.48
C ALA A 27 -12.41 19.07 8.41
N VAL A 28 -12.31 20.36 8.11
CA VAL A 28 -11.02 21.08 8.05
C VAL A 28 -10.64 21.54 9.46
N ARG A 29 -9.35 21.43 9.81
CA ARG A 29 -8.83 21.96 11.08
C ARG A 29 -8.82 23.48 11.05
N ASP A 30 -9.23 24.10 12.15
CA ASP A 30 -9.30 25.56 12.29
C ASP A 30 -7.92 26.21 12.48
N ASP A 31 -6.92 25.41 12.87
CA ASP A 31 -5.53 25.82 13.13
C ASP A 31 -4.62 25.80 11.89
N GLY A 32 -5.18 25.46 10.71
CA GLY A 32 -4.47 25.38 9.44
C GLY A 32 -4.45 26.70 8.64
N PRO A 33 -3.69 26.76 7.52
CA PRO A 33 -3.70 27.91 6.62
C PRO A 33 -5.11 28.23 6.12
N LYS A 34 -5.45 29.53 6.02
CA LYS A 34 -6.79 29.99 5.57
C LYS A 34 -7.21 29.45 4.19
N THR A 35 -6.23 29.12 3.34
CA THR A 35 -6.45 28.47 2.03
C THR A 35 -7.12 27.08 2.15
N HIS A 36 -6.97 26.40 3.29
CA HIS A 36 -7.59 25.11 3.54
C HIS A 36 -9.10 25.22 3.80
N LEU A 37 -9.59 26.37 4.24
CA LEU A 37 -11.01 26.62 4.46
C LEU A 37 -11.81 26.59 3.16
N ALA A 38 -11.19 26.91 2.02
CA ALA A 38 -11.80 26.83 0.69
C ALA A 38 -12.16 25.38 0.29
N LYS A 39 -11.59 24.39 0.97
CA LYS A 39 -11.80 22.94 0.72
C LYS A 39 -12.87 22.32 1.61
N GLN A 40 -13.47 23.11 2.48
CA GLN A 40 -14.56 22.65 3.34
C GLN A 40 -15.70 22.08 2.49
N GLY A 41 -16.06 20.82 2.73
CA GLY A 41 -17.09 20.12 1.94
C GLY A 41 -16.58 19.33 0.72
N THR A 42 -15.26 19.28 0.48
CA THR A 42 -14.71 18.34 -0.51
C THR A 42 -15.04 16.92 -0.09
N PRO A 43 -15.59 16.06 -0.99
CA PRO A 43 -15.91 14.69 -0.65
C PRO A 43 -14.66 13.92 -0.24
N THR A 44 -14.75 13.18 0.87
CA THR A 44 -13.73 12.22 1.32
C THR A 44 -14.14 10.80 0.94
N MET A 45 -13.29 9.80 1.18
CA MET A 45 -13.49 8.37 0.86
C MET A 45 -13.38 8.01 -0.63
N GLY A 46 -12.83 8.88 -1.49
CA GLY A 46 -12.57 8.55 -2.90
C GLY A 46 -11.61 7.36 -3.10
N GLY A 47 -10.75 7.09 -2.13
CA GLY A 47 -9.84 5.94 -2.12
C GLY A 47 -10.54 4.58 -2.21
N VAL A 48 -11.79 4.46 -1.77
CA VAL A 48 -12.56 3.22 -1.89
C VAL A 48 -12.74 2.82 -3.36
N LEU A 49 -13.01 3.77 -4.25
CA LEU A 49 -13.12 3.50 -5.69
C LEU A 49 -11.81 2.96 -6.25
N ILE A 50 -10.67 3.52 -5.83
CA ILE A 50 -9.35 3.08 -6.28
C ILE A 50 -9.07 1.65 -5.82
N LEU A 51 -9.34 1.33 -4.56
CA LEU A 51 -9.16 -0.02 -4.00
C LEU A 51 -10.06 -1.05 -4.70
N VAL A 52 -11.31 -0.70 -4.96
CA VAL A 52 -12.24 -1.58 -5.70
C VAL A 52 -11.76 -1.78 -7.13
N ALA A 53 -11.31 -0.73 -7.82
CA ALA A 53 -10.80 -0.82 -9.18
C ALA A 53 -9.55 -1.71 -9.28
N ILE A 54 -8.61 -1.56 -8.33
CA ILE A 54 -7.42 -2.41 -8.25
C ILE A 54 -7.83 -3.86 -7.95
N GLY A 55 -8.71 -4.07 -6.99
CA GLY A 55 -9.20 -5.41 -6.62
C GLY A 55 -9.85 -6.14 -7.79
N ILE A 56 -10.78 -5.49 -8.50
CA ILE A 56 -11.45 -6.06 -9.68
C ILE A 56 -10.42 -6.36 -10.78
N ALA A 57 -9.52 -5.42 -11.07
CA ALA A 57 -8.51 -5.61 -12.11
C ALA A 57 -7.54 -6.75 -11.75
N THR A 58 -7.16 -6.89 -10.49
CA THR A 58 -6.29 -7.99 -10.02
C THR A 58 -7.00 -9.32 -10.14
N LEU A 59 -8.25 -9.43 -9.64
CA LEU A 59 -9.01 -10.68 -9.74
C LEU A 59 -9.31 -11.11 -11.18
N ALA A 60 -9.45 -10.15 -12.09
CA ALA A 60 -9.73 -10.43 -13.50
C ALA A 60 -8.50 -10.88 -14.31
N TRP A 61 -7.30 -10.41 -13.95
CA TRP A 61 -6.12 -10.55 -14.81
C TRP A 61 -4.91 -11.19 -14.16
N ALA A 62 -4.86 -11.30 -12.83
CA ALA A 62 -3.74 -11.93 -12.15
C ALA A 62 -3.89 -13.46 -12.16
N ASP A 63 -2.77 -14.14 -12.07
CA ASP A 63 -2.74 -15.56 -11.82
C ASP A 63 -3.15 -15.85 -10.37
N LEU A 64 -4.39 -16.28 -10.19
CA LEU A 64 -4.96 -16.55 -8.87
C LEU A 64 -4.39 -17.83 -8.22
N SER A 65 -3.62 -18.63 -8.93
CA SER A 65 -2.87 -19.75 -8.35
C SER A 65 -1.62 -19.27 -7.61
N ASN A 66 -1.16 -18.05 -7.90
CA ASN A 66 0.02 -17.45 -7.29
C ASN A 66 -0.31 -16.92 -5.87
N PRO A 67 0.30 -17.49 -4.80
CA PRO A 67 0.00 -17.09 -3.43
C PRO A 67 0.38 -15.63 -3.11
N TYR A 68 1.34 -15.05 -3.81
CA TYR A 68 1.72 -13.64 -3.62
C TYR A 68 0.58 -12.69 -3.96
N VAL A 69 -0.27 -13.02 -4.94
CA VAL A 69 -1.45 -12.22 -5.29
C VAL A 69 -2.40 -12.12 -4.10
N TRP A 70 -2.63 -13.23 -3.41
CA TRP A 70 -3.52 -13.25 -2.25
C TRP A 70 -2.95 -12.51 -1.05
N ILE A 71 -1.63 -12.59 -0.81
CA ILE A 71 -0.97 -11.81 0.25
C ILE A 71 -1.17 -10.32 -0.01
N LEU A 72 -0.90 -9.85 -1.23
CA LEU A 72 -1.09 -8.45 -1.61
C LEU A 72 -2.55 -8.01 -1.48
N MET A 73 -3.50 -8.84 -1.91
CA MET A 73 -4.93 -8.56 -1.78
C MET A 73 -5.38 -8.44 -0.32
N VAL A 74 -4.94 -9.35 0.55
CA VAL A 74 -5.28 -9.31 1.98
C VAL A 74 -4.68 -8.06 2.64
N VAL A 75 -3.43 -7.73 2.37
CA VAL A 75 -2.78 -6.51 2.89
C VAL A 75 -3.52 -5.26 2.41
N MET A 76 -3.86 -5.21 1.12
CA MET A 76 -4.63 -4.11 0.54
C MET A 76 -5.98 -3.94 1.24
N VAL A 77 -6.70 -5.03 1.51
CA VAL A 77 -7.99 -5.01 2.22
C VAL A 77 -7.82 -4.55 3.66
N ILE A 78 -6.84 -5.07 4.40
CA ILE A 78 -6.58 -4.66 5.79
C ILE A 78 -6.24 -3.17 5.87
N PHE A 79 -5.29 -2.71 5.06
CA PHE A 79 -4.85 -1.31 5.09
C PHE A 79 -5.94 -0.37 4.57
N GLY A 80 -6.65 -0.80 3.53
CA GLY A 80 -7.81 -0.08 3.00
C GLY A 80 -8.94 0.04 4.02
N ALA A 81 -9.24 -1.02 4.77
CA ALA A 81 -10.23 -1.00 5.83
C ALA A 81 -9.83 -0.05 6.97
N VAL A 82 -8.54 0.01 7.32
CA VAL A 82 -8.02 0.99 8.31
C VAL A 82 -8.21 2.42 7.82
N GLY A 83 -7.87 2.71 6.57
CA GLY A 83 -8.07 4.03 5.97
C GLY A 83 -9.55 4.40 5.87
N TRP A 84 -10.38 3.46 5.43
CA TRP A 84 -11.84 3.65 5.38
C TRP A 84 -12.43 3.93 6.78
N ALA A 85 -12.02 3.17 7.80
CA ALA A 85 -12.48 3.37 9.17
C ALA A 85 -12.05 4.74 9.73
N ASP A 86 -10.83 5.18 9.40
CA ASP A 86 -10.32 6.51 9.78
C ASP A 86 -11.19 7.63 9.20
N ASP A 87 -11.47 7.58 7.90
CA ASP A 87 -12.30 8.58 7.22
C ASP A 87 -13.77 8.52 7.67
N TRP A 88 -14.31 7.32 7.84
CA TRP A 88 -15.68 7.15 8.31
C TRP A 88 -15.90 7.73 9.71
N LEU A 89 -14.93 7.55 10.62
CA LEU A 89 -14.99 8.12 11.96
C LEU A 89 -14.92 9.65 11.94
N LYS A 90 -14.10 10.24 11.08
CA LYS A 90 -14.04 11.70 10.88
C LYS A 90 -15.39 12.27 10.45
N ILE A 91 -16.07 11.59 9.52
CA ILE A 91 -17.39 12.00 9.03
C ILE A 91 -18.43 11.86 10.13
N LYS A 92 -18.49 10.69 10.79
CA LYS A 92 -19.49 10.37 11.81
C LYS A 92 -19.43 11.31 13.01
N HIS A 93 -18.22 11.62 13.48
CA HIS A 93 -18.04 12.48 14.65
C HIS A 93 -17.83 13.96 14.30
N LYS A 94 -17.80 14.32 13.00
CA LYS A 94 -17.48 15.68 12.52
C LYS A 94 -16.20 16.23 13.15
N ASN A 95 -15.21 15.34 13.36
CA ASN A 95 -13.96 15.64 14.03
C ASN A 95 -12.79 15.19 13.14
N PRO A 96 -11.78 16.04 12.88
CA PRO A 96 -10.63 15.71 12.05
C PRO A 96 -9.68 14.64 12.64
N GLN A 97 -9.86 14.24 13.90
CA GLN A 97 -8.96 13.29 14.57
C GLN A 97 -9.02 11.86 14.01
N GLY A 98 -10.18 11.41 13.49
CA GLY A 98 -10.33 10.07 12.89
C GLY A 98 -10.08 8.93 13.88
N LEU A 99 -9.39 7.89 13.40
CA LEU A 99 -9.06 6.71 14.18
C LEU A 99 -7.90 7.01 15.15
N ILE A 100 -8.05 6.61 16.42
CA ILE A 100 -7.00 6.77 17.43
C ILE A 100 -5.72 6.08 16.97
N ALA A 101 -4.57 6.77 17.06
CA ALA A 101 -3.28 6.32 16.56
C ALA A 101 -2.92 4.88 17.00
N ARG A 102 -3.19 4.52 18.27
CA ARG A 102 -2.96 3.17 18.79
C ARG A 102 -3.73 2.09 18.02
N LYS A 103 -5.01 2.33 17.70
CA LYS A 103 -5.84 1.37 16.95
C LYS A 103 -5.37 1.26 15.50
N LYS A 104 -5.02 2.41 14.89
CA LYS A 104 -4.46 2.45 13.55
C LYS A 104 -3.17 1.64 13.46
N TYR A 105 -2.21 1.92 14.34
CA TYR A 105 -0.94 1.19 14.40
C TYR A 105 -1.11 -0.30 14.65
N PHE A 106 -2.04 -0.69 15.54
CA PHE A 106 -2.33 -2.09 15.81
C PHE A 106 -2.74 -2.84 14.54
N TRP A 107 -3.70 -2.34 13.78
CA TRP A 107 -4.18 -3.01 12.56
C TRP A 107 -3.15 -2.98 11.42
N LEU A 108 -2.40 -1.90 11.28
CA LEU A 108 -1.29 -1.85 10.33
C LEU A 108 -0.20 -2.87 10.71
N SER A 109 0.08 -3.03 12.01
CA SER A 109 1.01 -4.05 12.50
C SER A 109 0.51 -5.47 12.21
N VAL A 110 -0.77 -5.75 12.44
CA VAL A 110 -1.38 -7.05 12.11
C VAL A 110 -1.21 -7.37 10.63
N GLY A 111 -1.54 -6.43 9.74
CA GLY A 111 -1.38 -6.62 8.29
C GLY A 111 0.07 -6.80 7.85
N SER A 112 0.99 -6.02 8.44
CA SER A 112 2.42 -6.11 8.11
C SER A 112 3.05 -7.42 8.59
N LEU A 113 2.71 -7.87 9.81
CA LEU A 113 3.18 -9.15 10.36
C LEU A 113 2.58 -10.33 9.60
N PHE A 114 1.32 -10.23 9.20
CA PHE A 114 0.70 -11.23 8.32
C PHE A 114 1.46 -11.35 7.00
N ALA A 115 1.78 -10.23 6.36
CA ALA A 115 2.54 -10.24 5.11
C ALA A 115 3.93 -10.86 5.30
N GLY A 116 4.70 -10.38 6.28
CA GLY A 116 6.04 -10.89 6.56
C GLY A 116 6.04 -12.38 6.90
N GLY A 117 5.10 -12.82 7.74
CA GLY A 117 4.95 -14.23 8.12
C GLY A 117 4.55 -15.12 6.95
N SER A 118 3.64 -14.66 6.09
CA SER A 118 3.21 -15.40 4.91
C SER A 118 4.32 -15.52 3.86
N LEU A 119 5.06 -14.43 3.62
CA LEU A 119 6.21 -14.43 2.72
C LEU A 119 7.32 -15.34 3.24
N TYR A 120 7.63 -15.30 4.54
CA TYR A 120 8.57 -16.23 5.16
C TYR A 120 8.13 -17.69 5.04
N TYR A 121 6.84 -17.97 5.25
CA TYR A 121 6.30 -19.31 5.09
C TYR A 121 6.46 -19.85 3.66
N ILE A 122 6.24 -19.00 2.65
CA ILE A 122 6.47 -19.36 1.24
C ILE A 122 7.96 -19.59 0.98
N ALA A 123 8.84 -18.68 1.46
CA ALA A 123 10.29 -18.82 1.32
C ALA A 123 10.79 -20.15 1.91
N LYS A 124 10.25 -20.55 3.05
CA LYS A 124 10.62 -21.82 3.72
C LYS A 124 10.28 -23.07 2.90
N GLN A 125 9.36 -22.98 1.93
CA GLN A 125 9.01 -24.09 1.05
C GLN A 125 9.93 -24.22 -0.17
N GLN A 126 10.83 -23.26 -0.37
CA GLN A 126 11.81 -23.27 -1.46
C GLN A 126 13.08 -24.03 -1.06
N ASP A 127 13.97 -24.23 -2.01
CA ASP A 127 15.32 -24.72 -1.72
C ASP A 127 16.12 -23.74 -0.85
N ALA A 128 17.19 -24.21 -0.24
CA ALA A 128 17.95 -23.42 0.73
C ALA A 128 18.57 -22.14 0.12
N ALA A 129 19.01 -22.16 -1.13
CA ALA A 129 19.62 -21.01 -1.79
C ALA A 129 18.54 -19.94 -2.08
N THR A 130 17.41 -20.33 -2.63
CA THR A 130 16.26 -19.47 -2.88
C THR A 130 15.70 -18.89 -1.58
N MET A 131 15.59 -19.71 -0.53
CA MET A 131 15.14 -19.25 0.78
C MET A 131 16.04 -18.14 1.34
N ILE A 132 17.36 -18.28 1.22
CA ILE A 132 18.33 -17.26 1.65
C ILE A 132 18.17 -16.00 0.79
N ALA A 133 18.14 -16.14 -0.53
CA ALA A 133 17.99 -15.01 -1.46
C ALA A 133 16.70 -14.22 -1.24
N MET A 134 15.60 -14.87 -0.87
CA MET A 134 14.33 -14.21 -0.57
C MET A 134 14.33 -13.45 0.76
N GLN A 135 15.20 -13.77 1.68
CA GLN A 135 15.24 -13.14 3.01
C GLN A 135 16.31 -12.06 3.12
N ASP A 136 17.41 -12.20 2.38
CA ASP A 136 18.52 -11.29 2.47
C ASP A 136 18.26 -10.01 1.67
N MET A 137 18.72 -8.89 2.18
CA MET A 137 18.49 -7.59 1.56
C MET A 137 19.78 -7.04 0.99
N LEU A 138 19.81 -6.85 -0.32
CA LEU A 138 20.86 -6.10 -1.02
C LEU A 138 20.71 -4.61 -0.72
N ILE A 139 21.80 -3.96 -0.34
CA ILE A 139 21.78 -2.50 -0.13
C ILE A 139 21.83 -1.83 -1.51
N PRO A 140 20.86 -0.98 -1.84
CA PRO A 140 20.87 -0.22 -3.09
C PRO A 140 22.20 0.53 -3.27
N LEU A 141 22.74 0.55 -4.49
CA LEU A 141 24.01 1.14 -4.90
C LEU A 141 25.27 0.34 -4.50
N PHE A 142 25.17 -0.64 -3.60
CA PHE A 142 26.31 -1.45 -3.17
C PHE A 142 26.03 -2.93 -3.46
N LYS A 143 26.39 -3.40 -4.66
CA LYS A 143 26.09 -4.78 -5.13
C LYS A 143 26.57 -5.89 -4.21
N ASP A 144 27.70 -5.64 -3.52
CA ASP A 144 28.36 -6.67 -2.69
C ASP A 144 27.98 -6.59 -1.21
N VAL A 145 27.15 -5.62 -0.84
CA VAL A 145 26.74 -5.44 0.55
C VAL A 145 25.35 -6.01 0.76
N VAL A 146 25.31 -7.13 1.46
CA VAL A 146 24.09 -7.86 1.80
C VAL A 146 23.84 -7.77 3.30
N ILE A 147 22.61 -7.47 3.70
CA ILE A 147 22.17 -7.61 5.09
C ILE A 147 21.59 -9.02 5.22
N PRO A 148 22.27 -9.94 5.93
CA PRO A 148 21.87 -11.33 6.01
C PRO A 148 20.74 -11.54 7.01
N PHE A 149 19.51 -11.16 6.67
CA PHE A 149 18.35 -11.42 7.52
C PHE A 149 18.06 -12.92 7.68
N SER A 150 18.51 -13.75 6.74
CA SER A 150 18.44 -15.21 6.81
C SER A 150 19.25 -15.81 7.98
N ALA A 151 20.30 -15.10 8.44
CA ALA A 151 21.08 -15.52 9.60
C ALA A 151 20.33 -15.40 10.93
N ILE A 152 19.23 -14.64 10.96
CA ILE A 152 18.41 -14.49 12.16
C ILE A 152 17.39 -15.63 12.23
N PRO A 153 17.37 -16.43 13.34
CA PRO A 153 16.50 -17.58 13.45
C PRO A 153 15.02 -17.27 13.21
N LEU A 154 14.27 -18.25 12.71
CA LEU A 154 12.83 -18.19 12.47
C LEU A 154 12.41 -17.11 11.48
N GLY A 155 13.33 -16.58 10.66
CA GLY A 155 13.05 -15.52 9.70
C GLY A 155 12.66 -14.19 10.35
N LEU A 156 12.94 -14.01 11.65
CA LEU A 156 12.56 -12.81 12.38
C LEU A 156 13.14 -11.55 11.78
N GLY A 157 14.38 -11.60 11.27
CA GLY A 157 15.03 -10.47 10.60
C GLY A 157 14.21 -9.99 9.41
N PHE A 158 13.84 -10.91 8.52
CA PHE A 158 13.03 -10.63 7.35
C PHE A 158 11.61 -10.14 7.71
N ILE A 159 10.95 -10.80 8.68
CA ILE A 159 9.60 -10.41 9.12
C ILE A 159 9.61 -9.00 9.71
N ILE A 160 10.60 -8.67 10.54
CA ILE A 160 10.76 -7.34 11.13
C ILE A 160 11.06 -6.30 10.05
N ALA A 161 11.95 -6.60 9.11
CA ALA A 161 12.24 -5.71 7.99
C ALA A 161 10.98 -5.43 7.16
N THR A 162 10.24 -6.48 6.79
CA THR A 162 8.96 -6.36 6.07
C THR A 162 7.95 -5.52 6.85
N TYR A 163 7.86 -5.73 8.17
CA TYR A 163 7.01 -4.93 9.03
C TYR A 163 7.34 -3.43 8.95
N PHE A 164 8.62 -3.06 9.10
CA PHE A 164 9.02 -1.66 9.03
C PHE A 164 8.79 -1.05 7.65
N VAL A 165 9.03 -1.80 6.58
CA VAL A 165 8.76 -1.33 5.21
C VAL A 165 7.28 -1.06 5.02
N LEU A 166 6.39 -2.00 5.36
CA LEU A 166 4.96 -1.85 5.14
C LEU A 166 4.32 -0.82 6.07
N ALA A 167 4.54 -0.94 7.39
CA ALA A 167 3.98 -0.02 8.35
C ALA A 167 4.56 1.39 8.21
N GLY A 168 5.87 1.49 7.96
CA GLY A 168 6.57 2.75 7.75
C GLY A 168 6.10 3.47 6.48
N SER A 169 6.08 2.78 5.34
CA SER A 169 5.62 3.35 4.07
C SER A 169 4.17 3.79 4.12
N SER A 170 3.28 2.95 4.67
CA SER A 170 1.86 3.29 4.82
C SER A 170 1.67 4.55 5.68
N ASN A 171 2.41 4.66 6.78
CA ASN A 171 2.32 5.83 7.65
C ASN A 171 2.94 7.07 7.00
N ALA A 172 4.08 6.93 6.31
CA ALA A 172 4.73 8.03 5.60
C ALA A 172 3.83 8.60 4.50
N VAL A 173 3.21 7.74 3.68
CA VAL A 173 2.24 8.15 2.64
C VAL A 173 1.06 8.89 3.28
N ASN A 174 0.52 8.38 4.38
CA ASN A 174 -0.60 9.03 5.07
C ASN A 174 -0.23 10.42 5.65
N LEU A 175 1.02 10.59 6.12
CA LEU A 175 1.50 11.89 6.61
C LEU A 175 1.75 12.87 5.45
N THR A 176 2.25 12.37 4.32
CA THR A 176 2.52 13.18 3.12
C THR A 176 1.23 13.69 2.48
N ASP A 177 0.12 12.97 2.63
CA ASP A 177 -1.21 13.34 2.11
C ASP A 177 -1.89 14.47 2.91
N GLY A 178 -1.11 15.31 3.54
CA GLY A 178 -1.59 16.50 4.25
C GLY A 178 -1.93 17.69 3.34
N LEU A 179 -1.40 17.71 2.12
CA LEU A 179 -1.63 18.75 1.10
C LEU A 179 -2.14 18.10 -0.19
N ASP A 180 -3.16 18.70 -0.79
CA ASP A 180 -3.78 18.18 -2.03
C ASP A 180 -2.76 17.98 -3.14
N GLY A 181 -2.71 16.75 -3.65
CA GLY A 181 -1.87 16.36 -4.77
C GLY A 181 -0.40 16.11 -4.42
N LEU A 182 0.07 16.39 -3.21
CA LEU A 182 1.47 16.21 -2.84
C LEU A 182 1.89 14.75 -2.89
N VAL A 183 1.05 13.83 -2.44
CA VAL A 183 1.36 12.39 -2.39
C VAL A 183 1.23 11.69 -3.75
N ILE A 184 0.43 12.23 -4.66
CA ILE A 184 0.08 11.55 -5.93
C ILE A 184 1.33 11.30 -6.76
N LEU A 185 2.15 12.34 -7.00
CA LEU A 185 3.33 12.21 -7.83
C LEU A 185 4.38 11.23 -7.26
N PRO A 186 4.78 11.30 -5.99
CA PRO A 186 5.64 10.28 -5.38
C PRO A 186 5.09 8.86 -5.51
N VAL A 187 3.79 8.64 -5.29
CA VAL A 187 3.18 7.31 -5.43
C VAL A 187 3.25 6.81 -6.88
N VAL A 188 2.97 7.69 -7.85
CA VAL A 188 3.09 7.33 -9.29
C VAL A 188 4.53 6.97 -9.65
N MET A 189 5.52 7.74 -9.16
CA MET A 189 6.93 7.46 -9.44
C MET A 189 7.39 6.13 -8.83
N VAL A 190 7.01 5.85 -7.58
CA VAL A 190 7.32 4.57 -6.93
C VAL A 190 6.64 3.41 -7.65
N ALA A 191 5.35 3.55 -7.99
CA ALA A 191 4.62 2.51 -8.71
C ALA A 191 5.21 2.25 -10.11
N ALA A 192 5.63 3.30 -10.82
CA ALA A 192 6.31 3.17 -12.12
C ALA A 192 7.66 2.46 -11.97
N GLY A 193 8.47 2.84 -10.98
CA GLY A 193 9.75 2.19 -10.69
C GLY A 193 9.57 0.69 -10.37
N LEU A 194 8.66 0.36 -9.47
CA LEU A 194 8.33 -1.04 -9.15
C LEU A 194 7.80 -1.80 -10.36
N GLY A 195 7.01 -1.14 -11.22
CA GLY A 195 6.53 -1.72 -12.48
C GLY A 195 7.66 -2.06 -13.46
N VAL A 196 8.69 -1.21 -13.55
CA VAL A 196 9.89 -1.47 -14.36
C VAL A 196 10.65 -2.67 -13.79
N PHE A 197 10.88 -2.71 -12.47
CA PHE A 197 11.53 -3.86 -11.83
C PHE A 197 10.75 -5.16 -12.06
N ALA A 198 9.43 -5.15 -11.87
CA ALA A 198 8.60 -6.32 -12.12
C ALA A 198 8.66 -6.80 -13.58
N TYR A 199 8.71 -5.86 -14.54
CA TYR A 199 8.86 -6.20 -15.95
C TYR A 199 10.23 -6.83 -16.26
N ILE A 200 11.30 -6.25 -15.73
CA ILE A 200 12.67 -6.74 -15.93
C ILE A 200 12.82 -8.14 -15.31
N SER A 201 12.39 -8.31 -14.06
CA SER A 201 12.47 -9.60 -13.35
C SER A 201 11.59 -10.69 -13.98
N GLY A 202 10.52 -10.31 -14.68
CA GLY A 202 9.66 -11.25 -15.41
C GLY A 202 10.23 -11.73 -16.75
N SER A 203 11.36 -11.19 -17.20
CA SER A 203 12.01 -11.56 -18.46
C SER A 203 13.37 -12.21 -18.19
N ALA A 204 13.52 -13.50 -18.49
CA ALA A 204 14.75 -14.24 -18.25
C ALA A 204 16.01 -13.53 -18.83
N ASN A 205 15.90 -12.95 -20.03
CA ASN A 205 17.01 -12.25 -20.66
C ASN A 205 17.43 -10.97 -19.93
N TYR A 206 16.46 -10.21 -19.43
CA TYR A 206 16.74 -8.96 -18.70
C TYR A 206 17.13 -9.23 -17.25
N ALA A 207 16.51 -10.23 -16.61
CA ALA A 207 16.83 -10.62 -15.25
C ALA A 207 18.30 -11.10 -15.13
N ASP A 208 18.73 -11.94 -16.05
CA ASP A 208 20.13 -12.42 -16.12
C ASP A 208 21.12 -11.28 -16.34
N TYR A 209 20.83 -10.37 -17.30
CA TYR A 209 21.68 -9.20 -17.58
C TYR A 209 21.78 -8.24 -16.40
N MET A 210 20.69 -8.01 -15.69
CA MET A 210 20.60 -7.05 -14.58
C MET A 210 20.93 -7.67 -13.22
N HIS A 211 21.12 -9.00 -13.15
CA HIS A 211 21.36 -9.76 -11.91
C HIS A 211 20.22 -9.57 -10.87
N VAL A 212 18.95 -9.62 -11.32
CA VAL A 212 17.74 -9.50 -10.50
C VAL A 212 16.83 -10.72 -10.66
#